data_046e0d4f736709b2f58a360f28252190
#
_entry.id   046e0d4f736709b2f58a360f28252190
#
_cell.length_a   1.000
_cell.length_b   1.000
_cell.length_c   1.000
_cell.angle_alpha   90.00
_cell.angle_beta   90.00
_cell.angle_gamma   90.00
#
_symmetry.space_group_name_H-M   'P 1'
#
loop_
_entity.id
_entity.type
_entity.pdbx_description
1 polymer ?
#
loop_
_entity_poly.entity_id
_entity_poly.type
_entity_poly.pdbx_seq_one_letter_code
_entity_poly.pdbx_strand_id
1 'polypeptide(L)'
;MNNYRASNGQSDVQRFRLPTEAEWEYAARGGLQLSPFPWGGPYMRNAQGCPLANFKPMRGDYVEDGAIRTVSTDSYSPNDYGLFNMAGNVAEWTSTAFDETVYDFSHDLSPEYSYHARVDDPPTLHRKVIRGGSWKDIGYYCQTGTRSFEYRDTSK
;
A
#
# COMPACT_ATOMS: atom_id res chain seq x y z
N MET A 1 -8.88 -1.44 -18.44
CA MET A 1 -7.70 -1.81 -19.27
C MET A 1 -7.83 -3.21 -19.86
N ASN A 2 -8.16 -4.25 -19.09
CA ASN A 2 -8.37 -5.61 -19.61
C ASN A 2 -9.43 -5.68 -20.72
N ASN A 3 -10.57 -5.02 -20.55
CA ASN A 3 -11.64 -5.00 -21.56
C ASN A 3 -11.22 -4.32 -22.87
N TYR A 4 -10.39 -3.27 -22.79
CA TYR A 4 -9.85 -2.59 -23.96
C TYR A 4 -8.90 -3.50 -24.76
N ARG A 5 -8.07 -4.28 -24.08
CA ARG A 5 -7.16 -5.24 -24.73
C ARG A 5 -7.92 -6.38 -25.40
N ALA A 6 -8.94 -6.92 -24.73
CA ALA A 6 -9.78 -7.96 -25.29
C ALA A 6 -10.50 -7.49 -26.57
N SER A 7 -11.01 -6.26 -26.58
CA SER A 7 -11.67 -5.68 -27.77
C SER A 7 -10.72 -5.46 -28.97
N ASN A 8 -9.41 -5.33 -28.71
CA ASN A 8 -8.40 -5.13 -29.74
C ASN A 8 -7.66 -6.42 -30.14
N GLY A 9 -8.16 -7.60 -29.76
CA GLY A 9 -7.57 -8.89 -30.12
C GLY A 9 -6.19 -9.15 -29.51
N GLN A 10 -5.79 -8.39 -28.50
CA GLN A 10 -4.55 -8.63 -27.77
C GLN A 10 -4.74 -9.82 -26.83
N SER A 11 -3.81 -10.78 -26.91
CA SER A 11 -3.91 -12.02 -26.14
C SER A 11 -4.03 -11.78 -24.63
N ASP A 12 -4.80 -12.61 -23.97
CA ASP A 12 -5.17 -12.58 -22.55
C ASP A 12 -3.99 -12.93 -21.59
N VAL A 13 -2.76 -12.93 -22.09
CA VAL A 13 -1.56 -13.42 -21.40
C VAL A 13 -1.13 -12.54 -20.22
N GLN A 14 -1.60 -11.30 -20.14
CA GLN A 14 -1.32 -10.40 -19.02
C GLN A 14 -2.57 -9.66 -18.56
N ARG A 15 -3.30 -10.29 -17.64
CA ARG A 15 -4.41 -9.61 -16.95
C ARG A 15 -3.87 -8.70 -15.87
N PHE A 16 -4.25 -7.44 -15.92
CA PHE A 16 -4.00 -6.50 -14.83
C PHE A 16 -4.96 -6.80 -13.68
N ARG A 17 -4.42 -6.91 -12.49
CA ARG A 17 -5.15 -7.04 -11.23
C ARG A 17 -4.46 -6.23 -10.13
N LEU A 18 -5.15 -6.03 -9.02
CA LEU A 18 -4.50 -5.55 -7.82
C LEU A 18 -3.52 -6.61 -7.30
N PRO A 19 -2.39 -6.20 -6.70
CA PRO A 19 -1.49 -7.12 -6.03
C PRO A 19 -2.18 -7.75 -4.82
N THR A 20 -1.74 -8.91 -4.42
CA THR A 20 -2.02 -9.42 -3.07
C THR A 20 -1.23 -8.59 -2.04
N GLU A 21 -1.60 -8.69 -0.77
CA GLU A 21 -0.87 -8.02 0.31
C GLU A 21 0.61 -8.43 0.33
N ALA A 22 0.89 -9.73 0.17
CA ALA A 22 2.26 -10.26 0.16
C ALA A 22 3.07 -9.76 -1.05
N GLU A 23 2.46 -9.72 -2.24
CA GLU A 23 3.10 -9.15 -3.44
C GLU A 23 3.40 -7.67 -3.27
N TRP A 24 2.48 -6.92 -2.69
CA TRP A 24 2.66 -5.51 -2.40
C TRP A 24 3.83 -5.28 -1.44
N GLU A 25 3.87 -6.03 -0.33
CA GLU A 25 4.93 -5.92 0.66
C GLU A 25 6.31 -6.30 0.09
N TYR A 26 6.38 -7.38 -0.68
CA TYR A 26 7.60 -7.78 -1.38
C TYR A 26 8.09 -6.67 -2.31
N ALA A 27 7.19 -6.09 -3.10
CA ALA A 27 7.50 -4.99 -4.01
C ALA A 27 7.95 -3.73 -3.26
N ALA A 28 7.28 -3.38 -2.16
CA ALA A 28 7.61 -2.21 -1.34
C ALA A 28 8.98 -2.33 -0.67
N ARG A 29 9.37 -3.54 -0.24
CA ARG A 29 10.68 -3.78 0.38
C ARG A 29 11.85 -3.64 -0.60
N GLY A 30 11.63 -3.74 -1.91
CA GLY A 30 12.68 -3.54 -2.92
C GLY A 30 13.88 -4.49 -2.75
N GLY A 31 13.68 -5.71 -2.20
CA GLY A 31 14.75 -6.67 -1.90
C GLY A 31 15.38 -6.55 -0.51
N LEU A 32 15.02 -5.54 0.27
CA LEU A 32 15.53 -5.35 1.64
C LEU A 32 14.80 -6.27 2.62
N GLN A 33 15.55 -7.05 3.37
CA GLN A 33 14.97 -7.95 4.38
C GLN A 33 14.55 -7.16 5.63
N LEU A 34 13.33 -7.40 6.11
CA LEU A 34 12.77 -6.83 7.34
C LEU A 34 12.84 -5.30 7.44
N SER A 35 13.04 -4.60 6.33
CA SER A 35 13.10 -3.15 6.33
C SER A 35 11.74 -2.54 6.68
N PRO A 36 11.67 -1.60 7.64
CA PRO A 36 10.42 -0.92 7.98
C PRO A 36 9.94 0.03 6.87
N PHE A 37 10.84 0.53 6.03
CA PHE A 37 10.52 1.45 4.94
C PHE A 37 11.21 1.05 3.63
N PRO A 38 10.72 1.50 2.47
CA PRO A 38 11.28 1.16 1.16
C PRO A 38 12.75 1.52 0.96
N TRP A 39 13.27 2.47 1.72
CA TRP A 39 14.67 2.96 1.67
C TRP A 39 15.60 2.31 2.69
N GLY A 40 15.15 1.32 3.46
CA GLY A 40 15.97 0.50 4.35
C GLY A 40 16.19 1.03 5.77
N GLY A 41 16.09 2.32 5.99
CA GLY A 41 16.28 2.92 7.31
C GLY A 41 15.02 2.89 8.18
N PRO A 42 15.14 3.09 9.51
CA PRO A 42 13.99 3.14 10.43
C PRO A 42 13.32 4.52 10.51
N TYR A 43 13.85 5.52 9.81
CA TYR A 43 13.40 6.90 9.92
C TYR A 43 12.72 7.37 8.65
N MET A 44 11.71 8.24 8.80
CA MET A 44 11.01 8.92 7.71
C MET A 44 11.79 10.12 7.12
N ARG A 45 13.01 10.36 7.64
CA ARG A 45 13.87 11.46 7.24
C ARG A 45 15.28 10.95 6.95
N ASN A 46 15.95 11.62 6.02
CA ASN A 46 17.37 11.36 5.76
C ASN A 46 18.26 12.04 6.85
N ALA A 47 19.57 11.85 6.72
CA ALA A 47 20.56 12.43 7.65
C ALA A 47 20.56 13.97 7.67
N GLN A 48 20.06 14.61 6.64
CA GLN A 48 19.90 16.07 6.52
C GLN A 48 18.57 16.57 7.09
N GLY A 49 17.71 15.67 7.60
CA GLY A 49 16.40 15.98 8.15
C GLY A 49 15.28 16.10 7.11
N CYS A 50 15.57 15.91 5.81
CA CYS A 50 14.56 16.01 4.76
C CYS A 50 13.62 14.77 4.78
N PRO A 51 12.28 14.97 4.64
CA PRO A 51 11.33 13.87 4.50
C PRO A 51 11.64 12.98 3.30
N LEU A 52 11.46 11.66 3.46
CA LEU A 52 11.68 10.65 2.42
C LEU A 52 10.38 10.19 1.75
N ALA A 53 9.24 10.68 2.23
CA ALA A 53 7.92 10.39 1.69
C ALA A 53 6.95 11.52 2.02
N ASN A 54 5.82 11.58 1.33
CA ASN A 54 4.72 12.47 1.64
C ASN A 54 3.82 11.82 2.70
N PHE A 55 3.88 12.29 3.92
CA PHE A 55 3.15 11.77 5.09
C PHE A 55 2.87 12.91 6.07
N LYS A 56 2.05 12.67 7.08
CA LYS A 56 1.82 13.62 8.18
C LYS A 56 2.94 13.54 9.23
N PRO A 57 3.88 14.49 9.25
CA PRO A 57 5.09 14.36 10.08
C PRO A 57 4.82 14.49 11.59
N MET A 58 4.09 15.52 12.01
CA MET A 58 3.81 15.81 13.41
C MET A 58 2.49 16.58 13.57
N ARG A 59 2.02 16.68 14.81
CA ARG A 59 0.81 17.44 15.15
C ARG A 59 1.04 18.94 14.88
N GLY A 60 0.35 19.49 13.89
CA GLY A 60 0.38 20.93 13.57
C GLY A 60 1.30 21.34 12.43
N ASP A 61 2.23 20.48 12.00
CA ASP A 61 3.09 20.75 10.86
C ASP A 61 2.75 19.82 9.69
N TYR A 62 1.73 20.21 8.93
CA TYR A 62 1.24 19.46 7.78
C TYR A 62 1.97 19.80 6.47
N VAL A 63 2.93 20.71 6.51
CA VAL A 63 3.59 21.25 5.31
C VAL A 63 5.10 21.01 5.34
N GLU A 64 5.60 20.29 6.35
CA GLU A 64 7.03 20.10 6.55
C GLU A 64 7.69 19.31 5.39
N ASP A 65 6.94 18.44 4.73
CA ASP A 65 7.35 17.73 3.52
C ASP A 65 7.13 18.56 2.23
N GLY A 66 6.63 19.79 2.35
CA GLY A 66 6.33 20.68 1.24
C GLY A 66 4.97 20.43 0.59
N ALA A 67 4.14 19.52 1.12
CA ALA A 67 2.85 19.18 0.53
C ALA A 67 1.74 19.06 1.58
N ILE A 68 0.59 19.67 1.30
CA ILE A 68 -0.65 19.55 2.09
C ILE A 68 -1.68 18.63 1.42
N ARG A 69 -1.26 17.90 0.39
CA ARG A 69 -2.07 16.99 -0.41
C ARG A 69 -1.15 15.99 -1.13
N THR A 70 -1.72 15.18 -2.00
CA THR A 70 -0.94 14.28 -2.87
C THR A 70 0.04 15.04 -3.75
N VAL A 71 1.19 14.44 -3.97
CA VAL A 71 2.26 14.96 -4.85
C VAL A 71 2.40 14.09 -6.10
N SER A 72 3.20 14.55 -7.07
CA SER A 72 3.54 13.77 -8.26
C SER A 72 4.21 12.44 -7.88
N THR A 73 4.02 11.42 -8.70
CA THR A 73 4.54 10.07 -8.45
C THR A 73 6.06 10.00 -8.38
N ASP A 74 6.76 10.94 -8.98
CA ASP A 74 8.22 11.05 -9.06
C ASP A 74 8.82 12.05 -8.05
N SER A 75 8.04 12.54 -7.10
CA SER A 75 8.49 13.56 -6.12
C SER A 75 9.52 13.04 -5.12
N TYR A 76 9.57 11.73 -4.90
CA TYR A 76 10.53 11.08 -3.99
C TYR A 76 11.31 9.98 -4.73
N SER A 77 12.41 9.54 -4.15
CA SER A 77 13.24 8.49 -4.75
C SER A 77 12.49 7.15 -4.79
N PRO A 78 12.66 6.37 -5.86
CA PRO A 78 12.13 5.01 -5.94
C PRO A 78 12.90 4.07 -5.01
N ASN A 79 12.30 2.92 -4.70
CA ASN A 79 13.01 1.81 -4.07
C ASN A 79 13.94 1.09 -5.08
N ASP A 80 14.69 0.07 -4.62
CA ASP A 80 15.66 -0.66 -5.46
C ASP A 80 15.02 -1.46 -6.62
N TYR A 81 13.69 -1.64 -6.60
CA TYR A 81 12.93 -2.19 -7.74
C TYR A 81 12.40 -1.11 -8.71
N GLY A 82 12.75 0.15 -8.48
CA GLY A 82 12.30 1.28 -9.30
C GLY A 82 10.85 1.71 -9.04
N LEU A 83 10.24 1.31 -7.93
CA LEU A 83 8.87 1.66 -7.56
C LEU A 83 8.85 2.93 -6.70
N PHE A 84 8.04 3.89 -7.11
CA PHE A 84 7.86 5.17 -6.44
C PHE A 84 6.72 5.12 -5.42
N ASN A 85 6.80 5.96 -4.38
CA ASN A 85 5.75 6.22 -3.40
C ASN A 85 5.19 4.96 -2.70
N MET A 86 6.01 3.92 -2.54
CA MET A 86 5.64 2.74 -1.76
C MET A 86 5.47 3.03 -0.26
N ALA A 87 5.69 4.28 0.16
CA ALA A 87 5.41 4.80 1.49
C ALA A 87 4.84 6.23 1.36
N GLY A 88 3.67 6.47 1.94
CA GLY A 88 2.99 7.75 1.91
C GLY A 88 2.34 8.09 0.57
N ASN A 89 1.99 9.34 0.38
CA ASN A 89 1.24 9.91 -0.74
C ASN A 89 -0.22 9.42 -0.80
N VAL A 90 -0.49 8.20 -1.28
CA VAL A 90 -1.81 7.57 -1.27
C VAL A 90 -1.71 6.13 -0.76
N ALA A 91 -2.66 5.73 0.07
CA ALA A 91 -2.78 4.33 0.45
C ALA A 91 -3.24 3.50 -0.74
N GLU A 92 -2.67 2.31 -0.90
CA GLU A 92 -2.87 1.47 -2.07
C GLU A 92 -3.71 0.24 -1.73
N TRP A 93 -4.68 -0.04 -2.58
CA TRP A 93 -5.54 -1.21 -2.49
C TRP A 93 -4.81 -2.50 -2.83
N THR A 94 -5.11 -3.55 -2.06
CA THR A 94 -4.74 -4.92 -2.43
C THR A 94 -5.97 -5.78 -2.71
N SER A 95 -5.78 -6.95 -3.32
CA SER A 95 -6.86 -7.93 -3.54
C SER A 95 -7.24 -8.67 -2.26
N THR A 96 -6.36 -8.70 -1.26
CA THR A 96 -6.49 -9.44 -0.01
C THR A 96 -7.64 -8.87 0.84
N ALA A 97 -8.49 -9.75 1.38
CA ALA A 97 -9.49 -9.37 2.36
C ALA A 97 -8.84 -9.09 3.71
N PHE A 98 -9.40 -8.13 4.45
CA PHE A 98 -8.88 -7.80 5.76
C PHE A 98 -9.60 -8.59 6.86
N ASP A 99 -8.82 -9.31 7.64
CA ASP A 99 -9.24 -9.92 8.90
C ASP A 99 -8.13 -9.70 9.93
N GLU A 100 -8.51 -9.33 11.15
CA GLU A 100 -7.57 -9.03 12.23
C GLU A 100 -6.88 -10.30 12.73
N THR A 101 -7.55 -11.44 12.61
CA THR A 101 -7.09 -12.75 13.14
C THR A 101 -6.49 -13.64 12.05
N VAL A 102 -6.32 -13.13 10.84
CA VAL A 102 -5.88 -13.97 9.70
C VAL A 102 -4.59 -14.74 9.99
N TYR A 103 -3.67 -14.18 10.74
CA TYR A 103 -2.41 -14.82 11.10
C TYR A 103 -2.56 -15.95 12.13
N ASP A 104 -3.68 -16.01 12.85
CA ASP A 104 -3.94 -17.06 13.84
C ASP A 104 -4.38 -18.38 13.17
N PHE A 105 -4.92 -18.29 11.95
CA PHE A 105 -5.44 -19.44 11.21
C PHE A 105 -4.80 -19.66 9.82
N SER A 106 -4.01 -18.72 9.32
CA SER A 106 -3.29 -18.90 8.05
C SER A 106 -1.98 -19.64 8.29
N HIS A 107 -1.68 -20.61 7.40
CA HIS A 107 -0.39 -21.27 7.43
C HIS A 107 0.70 -20.37 6.84
N ASP A 108 1.93 -20.48 7.37
CA ASP A 108 3.10 -19.70 6.95
C ASP A 108 3.40 -19.76 5.44
N LEU A 109 2.93 -20.81 4.76
CA LEU A 109 3.17 -21.04 3.32
C LEU A 109 2.19 -20.33 2.39
N SER A 110 1.06 -19.82 2.88
CA SER A 110 0.09 -19.09 2.06
C SER A 110 -0.78 -18.16 2.91
N PRO A 111 -0.27 -17.01 3.31
CA PRO A 111 -1.01 -16.05 4.14
C PRO A 111 -2.08 -15.27 3.36
N GLU A 112 -2.42 -15.70 2.14
CA GLU A 112 -3.41 -14.99 1.34
C GLU A 112 -4.83 -15.34 1.79
N TYR A 113 -5.49 -14.36 2.39
CA TYR A 113 -6.92 -14.42 2.69
C TYR A 113 -7.71 -13.76 1.56
N SER A 114 -8.28 -14.60 0.68
CA SER A 114 -9.11 -14.14 -0.43
C SER A 114 -10.58 -14.37 -0.11
N TYR A 115 -11.33 -13.28 0.06
CA TYR A 115 -12.77 -13.31 0.26
C TYR A 115 -13.46 -12.27 -0.62
N HIS A 116 -14.50 -12.69 -1.33
CA HIS A 116 -15.34 -11.81 -2.16
C HIS A 116 -16.70 -11.66 -1.47
N ALA A 117 -16.83 -10.61 -0.66
CA ALA A 117 -18.04 -10.33 0.08
C ALA A 117 -19.26 -10.20 -0.85
N ARG A 118 -20.36 -10.81 -0.44
CA ARG A 118 -21.69 -10.70 -1.06
C ARG A 118 -22.39 -9.47 -0.52
N VAL A 119 -23.40 -9.01 -1.23
CA VAL A 119 -24.18 -7.82 -0.83
C VAL A 119 -24.79 -7.97 0.57
N ASP A 120 -25.17 -9.20 0.93
CA ASP A 120 -25.85 -9.51 2.19
C ASP A 120 -24.87 -9.81 3.34
N ASP A 121 -23.57 -9.80 3.08
CA ASP A 121 -22.57 -10.09 4.10
C ASP A 121 -22.43 -8.93 5.10
N PRO A 122 -22.06 -9.23 6.35
CA PRO A 122 -21.75 -8.19 7.32
C PRO A 122 -20.69 -7.21 6.82
N PRO A 123 -20.79 -5.92 7.18
CA PRO A 123 -19.84 -4.90 6.73
C PRO A 123 -18.36 -5.26 6.96
N THR A 124 -18.07 -6.00 8.02
CA THR A 124 -16.70 -6.44 8.33
C THR A 124 -16.07 -7.30 7.25
N LEU A 125 -16.87 -8.07 6.50
CA LEU A 125 -16.38 -8.89 5.40
C LEU A 125 -16.13 -8.11 4.10
N HIS A 126 -16.59 -6.86 4.02
CA HIS A 126 -16.34 -5.97 2.89
C HIS A 126 -15.00 -5.22 2.99
N ARG A 127 -14.24 -5.45 4.07
CA ARG A 127 -12.94 -4.81 4.27
C ARG A 127 -11.88 -5.43 3.36
N LYS A 128 -11.05 -4.58 2.78
CA LYS A 128 -9.87 -4.97 2.00
C LYS A 128 -8.62 -4.36 2.62
N VAL A 129 -7.52 -5.06 2.51
CA VAL A 129 -6.23 -4.54 2.96
C VAL A 129 -5.81 -3.39 2.07
N ILE A 130 -5.42 -2.28 2.71
CA ILE A 130 -4.70 -1.16 2.09
C ILE A 130 -3.32 -1.04 2.71
N ARG A 131 -2.36 -0.59 1.93
CA ARG A 131 -0.94 -0.54 2.30
C ARG A 131 -0.32 0.81 1.94
N GLY A 132 0.88 1.07 2.46
CA GLY A 132 1.69 2.25 2.14
C GLY A 132 1.38 3.50 2.93
N GLY A 133 0.18 3.62 3.49
CA GLY A 133 -0.28 4.86 4.13
C GLY A 133 -0.45 6.00 3.15
N SER A 134 -0.91 7.15 3.62
CA SER A 134 -1.20 8.32 2.79
C SER A 134 -0.58 9.59 3.38
N TRP A 135 -0.64 10.68 2.64
CA TRP A 135 -0.21 12.00 3.09
C TRP A 135 -0.90 12.49 4.38
N LYS A 136 -2.05 11.93 4.73
CA LYS A 136 -2.80 12.21 5.96
C LYS A 136 -2.34 11.37 7.15
N ASP A 137 -1.60 10.29 6.90
CA ASP A 137 -1.26 9.29 7.89
C ASP A 137 0.11 9.56 8.50
N ILE A 138 0.28 9.20 9.76
CA ILE A 138 1.57 9.24 10.45
C ILE A 138 2.51 8.15 9.91
N GLY A 139 3.81 8.32 10.07
CA GLY A 139 4.84 7.42 9.55
C GLY A 139 4.65 5.93 9.92
N TYR A 140 3.92 5.62 11.00
CA TYR A 140 3.59 4.24 11.34
C TYR A 140 2.82 3.52 10.22
N TYR A 141 1.82 4.19 9.63
CA TYR A 141 1.03 3.59 8.53
C TYR A 141 1.79 3.52 7.20
N CYS A 142 2.90 4.24 7.08
CA CYS A 142 3.77 4.23 5.90
C CYS A 142 4.81 3.09 5.93
N GLN A 143 4.87 2.29 7.01
CA GLN A 143 5.77 1.15 7.09
C GLN A 143 5.34 0.04 6.14
N THR A 144 6.33 -0.64 5.54
CA THR A 144 6.11 -1.73 4.58
C THR A 144 5.30 -2.90 5.16
N GLY A 145 5.45 -3.17 6.45
CA GLY A 145 4.74 -4.26 7.15
C GLY A 145 3.40 -3.85 7.78
N THR A 146 3.08 -2.55 7.84
CA THR A 146 1.84 -2.12 8.50
C THR A 146 0.61 -2.39 7.64
N ARG A 147 -0.36 -3.06 8.22
CA ARG A 147 -1.66 -3.34 7.62
C ARG A 147 -2.68 -2.30 8.05
N SER A 148 -3.50 -1.87 7.11
CA SER A 148 -4.71 -1.10 7.37
C SER A 148 -5.84 -1.63 6.49
N PHE A 149 -7.04 -1.12 6.67
CA PHE A 149 -8.17 -1.54 5.84
C PHE A 149 -9.06 -0.37 5.43
N GLU A 150 -9.79 -0.61 4.36
CA GLU A 150 -10.89 0.24 3.94
C GLU A 150 -12.03 -0.64 3.42
N TYR A 151 -13.24 -0.13 3.45
CA TYR A 151 -14.40 -0.82 2.90
C TYR A 151 -14.42 -0.63 1.38
N ARG A 152 -14.52 -1.73 0.64
CA ARG A 152 -14.47 -1.72 -0.84
C ARG A 152 -15.54 -0.84 -1.50
N ASP A 153 -16.65 -0.61 -0.80
CA ASP A 153 -17.83 0.09 -1.30
C ASP A 153 -17.87 1.56 -0.84
N THR A 154 -16.82 2.04 -0.17
CA THR A 154 -16.69 3.43 0.28
C THR A 154 -15.59 4.15 -0.48
N SER A 155 -15.86 5.37 -0.90
CA SER A 155 -14.84 6.33 -1.37
C SER A 155 -14.63 7.39 -0.29
N LYS A 156 -13.39 7.69 0.02
CA LYS A 156 -13.00 8.84 0.89
C LYS A 156 -12.66 10.04 0.04
#